data_57b699bf9bc6a5a58a61051c606b6923
#
_entry.id   57b699bf9bc6a5a58a61051c606b6923
#
_cell.length_a   1.000
_cell.length_b   1.000
_cell.length_c   1.000
_cell.angle_alpha   90.00
_cell.angle_beta   90.00
_cell.angle_gamma   90.00
#
_symmetry.space_group_name_H-M   'P 1'
#
loop_
_entity.id
_entity.type
_entity.pdbx_description
1 polymer ?
#
loop_
_entity_poly.entity_id
_entity_poly.type
_entity_poly.pdbx_seq_one_letter_code
_entity_poly.pdbx_strand_id
1 'polypeptide(L)'
;MKVIIKDGFAGFVFKNGSFKEMIKAGSYHFSKFLGYEVKIVEMKQSNGLSDIIYDIYAKDATFASSVVRFNIPDGNAGFLYKNGNLVAFLDAGEKLLWNVYDKYEVKMVPMTEPEIGEDVSKKMLEFVPEKLYQEYDVVEGQVGLLYYNNILQKTLDKGNYCFWTYGQDVKVLVFDLRLRGLNVAGQEILTKDKIGIRLNVAASYKIADVIKFKENVADFGEQIYTAAQLVIREVVSTHTLDEILESREDISNEIASGLKAKEELLCIKFYEAGIKDIILPGDIKDIMNRVLVAEKTAQANVITRREEVASTRSLLNTAKLMDENQTLYKLKELEYLERICSKVGEISVGPGAGLIEQLTKLVGTGSKN
;
A
#
# COMPACT_ATOMS: atom_id res chain seq x y z
N MET A 1 50.85 -43.81 -38.77
CA MET A 1 49.44 -43.58 -38.43
C MET A 1 48.89 -42.51 -39.38
N LYS A 2 47.87 -42.85 -40.17
CA LYS A 2 47.18 -41.85 -41.00
C LYS A 2 46.14 -41.14 -40.11
N VAL A 3 46.19 -39.83 -40.05
CA VAL A 3 45.24 -38.96 -39.30
C VAL A 3 44.52 -38.09 -40.33
N ILE A 4 43.19 -38.15 -40.31
CA ILE A 4 42.34 -37.32 -41.15
C ILE A 4 41.62 -36.34 -40.24
N ILE A 5 41.81 -35.04 -40.47
CA ILE A 5 41.14 -33.94 -39.79
C ILE A 5 40.09 -33.40 -40.71
N LYS A 6 38.84 -33.39 -40.24
CA LYS A 6 37.69 -32.86 -41.01
C LYS A 6 37.61 -31.35 -40.90
N ASP A 7 36.90 -30.70 -41.83
CA ASP A 7 36.54 -29.30 -41.70
C ASP A 7 35.80 -29.04 -40.38
N GLY A 8 36.14 -27.93 -39.74
CA GLY A 8 35.63 -27.59 -38.41
C GLY A 8 36.41 -28.19 -37.23
N PHE A 9 37.47 -28.99 -37.52
CA PHE A 9 38.35 -29.57 -36.51
C PHE A 9 39.78 -29.13 -36.69
N ALA A 10 40.55 -29.08 -35.59
CA ALA A 10 41.98 -28.89 -35.57
C ALA A 10 42.67 -30.09 -34.93
N GLY A 11 43.89 -30.39 -35.37
CA GLY A 11 44.74 -31.42 -34.77
C GLY A 11 45.89 -30.75 -34.01
N PHE A 12 46.00 -31.08 -32.72
CA PHE A 12 47.16 -30.71 -31.90
C PHE A 12 48.18 -31.85 -31.96
N VAL A 13 49.34 -31.55 -32.49
CA VAL A 13 50.42 -32.53 -32.64
C VAL A 13 51.35 -32.45 -31.44
N PHE A 14 51.52 -33.56 -30.76
CA PHE A 14 52.47 -33.71 -29.66
C PHE A 14 53.61 -34.61 -30.08
N LYS A 15 54.78 -34.37 -29.58
CA LYS A 15 55.92 -35.27 -29.68
C LYS A 15 56.50 -35.48 -28.31
N ASN A 16 56.51 -36.77 -27.86
CA ASN A 16 56.93 -37.15 -26.54
C ASN A 16 56.22 -36.33 -25.43
N GLY A 17 54.91 -36.07 -25.56
CA GLY A 17 54.11 -35.28 -24.62
C GLY A 17 54.20 -33.78 -24.74
N SER A 18 55.12 -33.24 -25.56
CA SER A 18 55.30 -31.81 -25.79
C SER A 18 54.54 -31.36 -27.03
N PHE A 19 53.80 -30.25 -26.93
CA PHE A 19 53.14 -29.62 -28.09
C PHE A 19 54.15 -29.17 -29.14
N LYS A 20 53.85 -29.45 -30.41
CA LYS A 20 54.70 -29.08 -31.52
C LYS A 20 54.03 -28.04 -32.46
N GLU A 21 52.87 -28.39 -32.96
CA GLU A 21 52.16 -27.58 -33.93
C GLU A 21 50.66 -27.89 -33.93
N MET A 22 49.88 -26.97 -34.45
CA MET A 22 48.48 -27.14 -34.78
C MET A 22 48.32 -27.35 -36.28
N ILE A 23 47.61 -28.40 -36.70
CA ILE A 23 47.33 -28.69 -38.10
C ILE A 23 45.86 -28.51 -38.41
N LYS A 24 45.56 -27.97 -39.60
CA LYS A 24 44.21 -27.70 -40.11
C LYS A 24 43.60 -28.94 -40.75
N ALA A 25 42.38 -28.85 -41.30
CA ALA A 25 41.72 -29.91 -42.04
C ALA A 25 42.61 -30.46 -43.14
N GLY A 26 42.68 -31.78 -43.23
CA GLY A 26 43.54 -32.44 -44.20
C GLY A 26 43.89 -33.88 -43.79
N SER A 27 44.71 -34.54 -44.62
CA SER A 27 45.19 -35.89 -44.36
C SER A 27 46.71 -35.87 -44.13
N TYR A 28 47.09 -36.33 -42.92
CA TYR A 28 48.47 -36.27 -42.45
C TYR A 28 48.99 -37.69 -42.11
N HIS A 29 50.30 -37.88 -42.20
CA HIS A 29 50.94 -39.14 -41.82
C HIS A 29 51.97 -38.91 -40.74
N PHE A 30 51.76 -39.50 -39.54
CA PHE A 30 52.69 -39.42 -38.41
C PHE A 30 53.21 -40.83 -38.04
N SER A 31 54.47 -40.86 -37.59
CA SER A 31 55.04 -42.11 -37.11
C SER A 31 54.88 -42.24 -35.62
N LYS A 32 54.08 -43.24 -35.16
CA LYS A 32 53.95 -43.56 -33.74
C LYS A 32 55.29 -43.94 -33.07
N PHE A 33 56.19 -44.58 -33.80
CA PHE A 33 57.50 -44.97 -33.33
C PHE A 33 58.40 -43.79 -32.95
N LEU A 34 58.13 -42.61 -33.52
CA LEU A 34 58.87 -41.37 -33.20
C LEU A 34 58.18 -40.56 -32.09
N GLY A 35 57.22 -41.15 -31.35
CA GLY A 35 56.57 -40.48 -30.22
C GLY A 35 55.54 -39.42 -30.58
N TYR A 36 54.99 -39.45 -31.87
CA TYR A 36 53.95 -38.50 -32.27
C TYR A 36 52.58 -38.99 -31.84
N GLU A 37 51.80 -38.05 -31.25
CA GLU A 37 50.40 -38.15 -30.89
C GLU A 37 49.65 -36.96 -31.45
N VAL A 38 48.39 -37.19 -31.92
CA VAL A 38 47.53 -36.13 -32.45
C VAL A 38 46.20 -36.16 -31.73
N LYS A 39 45.90 -35.05 -31.05
CA LYS A 39 44.60 -34.84 -30.40
C LYS A 39 43.75 -33.99 -31.32
N ILE A 40 42.57 -34.49 -31.72
CA ILE A 40 41.63 -33.79 -32.60
C ILE A 40 40.64 -33.02 -31.72
N VAL A 41 40.46 -31.74 -32.00
CA VAL A 41 39.59 -30.83 -31.25
C VAL A 41 38.66 -30.11 -32.23
N GLU A 42 37.39 -29.99 -31.87
CA GLU A 42 36.42 -29.20 -32.64
C GLU A 42 36.63 -27.70 -32.43
N MET A 43 36.73 -26.92 -33.53
CA MET A 43 36.93 -25.48 -33.51
C MET A 43 35.59 -24.71 -33.40
N LYS A 44 34.74 -25.14 -32.44
CA LYS A 44 33.44 -24.52 -32.21
C LYS A 44 33.35 -24.03 -30.77
N GLN A 45 33.15 -22.74 -30.58
CA GLN A 45 33.18 -22.09 -29.27
C GLN A 45 34.52 -22.30 -28.55
N SER A 46 34.52 -22.61 -27.25
CA SER A 46 35.70 -22.84 -26.44
C SER A 46 36.06 -24.32 -26.29
N ASN A 47 35.38 -25.23 -27.04
CA ASN A 47 35.60 -26.65 -26.90
C ASN A 47 37.07 -27.03 -27.14
N GLY A 48 37.64 -27.74 -26.16
CA GLY A 48 39.01 -28.23 -26.21
C GLY A 48 40.10 -27.19 -25.92
N LEU A 49 39.71 -25.93 -25.57
CA LEU A 49 40.68 -24.90 -25.19
C LEU A 49 40.81 -24.71 -23.66
N SER A 50 39.93 -25.31 -22.85
CA SER A 50 39.93 -25.17 -21.39
C SER A 50 41.21 -25.63 -20.70
N ASP A 51 41.87 -26.63 -21.26
CA ASP A 51 43.07 -27.24 -20.67
C ASP A 51 44.35 -26.73 -21.35
N ILE A 52 44.27 -25.71 -22.21
CA ILE A 52 45.38 -25.16 -22.96
C ILE A 52 45.99 -23.99 -22.26
N ILE A 53 47.30 -24.03 -22.00
CA ILE A 53 48.10 -22.89 -21.54
C ILE A 53 48.50 -22.11 -22.80
N TYR A 54 47.84 -20.94 -23.02
CA TYR A 54 48.03 -20.13 -24.23
C TYR A 54 49.51 -19.89 -24.60
N ASP A 55 50.34 -19.52 -23.65
CA ASP A 55 51.74 -19.14 -23.85
C ASP A 55 52.62 -20.30 -24.39
N ILE A 56 52.22 -21.54 -24.16
CA ILE A 56 52.89 -22.72 -24.70
C ILE A 56 52.50 -22.92 -26.17
N TYR A 57 51.23 -22.78 -26.48
CA TYR A 57 50.69 -23.04 -27.80
C TYR A 57 50.80 -21.88 -28.78
N ALA A 58 50.88 -20.64 -28.27
CA ALA A 58 51.02 -19.42 -29.07
C ALA A 58 52.36 -19.33 -29.84
N LYS A 59 53.31 -20.22 -29.52
CA LYS A 59 54.56 -20.36 -30.32
C LYS A 59 54.30 -20.87 -31.73
N ASP A 60 53.18 -21.53 -31.96
CA ASP A 60 52.73 -21.93 -33.28
C ASP A 60 51.87 -20.83 -33.92
N ALA A 61 52.32 -20.32 -35.07
CA ALA A 61 51.63 -19.25 -35.78
C ALA A 61 50.20 -19.66 -36.22
N THR A 62 49.96 -20.94 -36.50
CA THR A 62 48.65 -21.44 -36.86
C THR A 62 47.68 -21.38 -35.70
N PHE A 63 48.12 -21.76 -34.53
CA PHE A 63 47.33 -21.64 -33.30
C PHE A 63 47.08 -20.16 -32.94
N ALA A 64 48.15 -19.34 -32.89
CA ALA A 64 48.06 -17.94 -32.55
C ALA A 64 47.12 -17.13 -33.43
N SER A 65 47.04 -17.49 -34.75
CA SER A 65 46.10 -16.86 -35.70
C SER A 65 44.66 -17.39 -35.61
N SER A 66 44.46 -18.56 -35.00
CA SER A 66 43.15 -19.24 -34.93
C SER A 66 42.43 -19.06 -33.60
N VAL A 67 43.10 -18.54 -32.57
CA VAL A 67 42.57 -18.35 -31.22
C VAL A 67 42.75 -16.92 -30.76
N VAL A 68 41.71 -16.36 -30.17
CA VAL A 68 41.78 -15.05 -29.50
C VAL A 68 41.80 -15.28 -28.00
N ARG A 69 42.65 -14.51 -27.31
CA ARG A 69 42.80 -14.50 -25.84
C ARG A 69 42.20 -13.25 -25.28
N PHE A 70 41.29 -13.42 -24.31
CA PHE A 70 40.78 -12.34 -23.47
C PHE A 70 41.22 -12.57 -22.04
N ASN A 71 41.80 -11.56 -21.43
CA ASN A 71 42.12 -11.57 -19.99
C ASN A 71 41.20 -10.57 -19.29
N ILE A 72 40.32 -11.08 -18.45
CA ILE A 72 39.35 -10.27 -17.69
C ILE A 72 39.91 -10.12 -16.27
N PRO A 73 40.34 -8.91 -15.87
CA PRO A 73 40.86 -8.66 -14.53
C PRO A 73 39.77 -8.89 -13.47
N ASP A 74 40.20 -9.26 -12.24
CA ASP A 74 39.29 -9.32 -11.10
C ASP A 74 38.59 -7.99 -10.91
N GLY A 75 37.30 -8.03 -10.51
CA GLY A 75 36.48 -6.85 -10.33
C GLY A 75 35.93 -6.28 -11.63
N ASN A 76 36.06 -6.98 -12.76
CA ASN A 76 35.46 -6.61 -14.03
C ASN A 76 34.45 -7.64 -14.53
N ALA A 77 33.38 -7.18 -15.13
CA ALA A 77 32.42 -7.95 -15.91
C ALA A 77 32.86 -7.95 -17.38
N GLY A 78 32.97 -9.14 -17.99
CA GLY A 78 33.24 -9.28 -19.42
C GLY A 78 31.95 -9.58 -20.20
N PHE A 79 31.59 -8.75 -21.16
CA PHE A 79 30.45 -9.02 -22.05
C PHE A 79 30.96 -9.45 -23.42
N LEU A 80 30.72 -10.71 -23.75
CA LEU A 80 31.18 -11.31 -24.99
C LEU A 80 30.22 -11.02 -26.13
N TYR A 81 30.75 -10.41 -27.18
CA TYR A 81 30.06 -10.18 -28.44
C TYR A 81 30.61 -11.12 -29.51
N LYS A 82 29.70 -11.79 -30.20
CA LYS A 82 29.99 -12.66 -31.35
C LYS A 82 29.41 -12.00 -32.62
N ASN A 83 30.22 -11.62 -33.55
CA ASN A 83 29.81 -10.94 -34.79
C ASN A 83 28.90 -9.71 -34.50
N GLY A 84 29.21 -8.95 -33.46
CA GLY A 84 28.45 -7.76 -33.03
C GLY A 84 27.23 -8.05 -32.14
N ASN A 85 26.89 -9.31 -31.87
CA ASN A 85 25.77 -9.69 -31.01
C ASN A 85 26.27 -10.15 -29.64
N LEU A 86 25.63 -9.67 -28.57
CA LEU A 86 25.89 -10.12 -27.21
C LEU A 86 25.45 -11.59 -27.05
N VAL A 87 26.37 -12.45 -26.58
CA VAL A 87 26.13 -13.89 -26.47
C VAL A 87 26.36 -14.48 -25.10
N ALA A 88 27.23 -13.88 -24.29
CA ALA A 88 27.54 -14.40 -22.96
C ALA A 88 28.14 -13.33 -22.03
N PHE A 89 28.02 -13.62 -20.74
CA PHE A 89 28.79 -13.01 -19.69
C PHE A 89 30.06 -13.85 -19.42
N LEU A 90 31.17 -13.20 -19.21
CA LEU A 90 32.44 -13.85 -18.86
C LEU A 90 32.91 -13.37 -17.48
N ASP A 91 33.16 -14.34 -16.60
CA ASP A 91 33.79 -14.09 -15.30
C ASP A 91 35.28 -13.72 -15.48
N ALA A 92 35.88 -13.13 -14.42
CA ALA A 92 37.29 -12.86 -14.36
C ALA A 92 38.16 -14.09 -14.70
N GLY A 93 39.31 -13.81 -15.27
CA GLY A 93 40.28 -14.82 -15.68
C GLY A 93 40.53 -14.85 -17.18
N GLU A 94 41.35 -15.80 -17.59
CA GLU A 94 41.71 -16.01 -18.99
C GLU A 94 40.64 -16.78 -19.73
N LYS A 95 40.25 -16.31 -20.90
CA LYS A 95 39.27 -16.95 -21.80
C LYS A 95 39.88 -17.06 -23.20
N LEU A 96 39.85 -18.27 -23.73
CA LEU A 96 40.35 -18.60 -25.07
C LEU A 96 39.18 -19.00 -25.96
N LEU A 97 39.08 -18.38 -27.12
CA LEU A 97 38.01 -18.66 -28.11
C LEU A 97 38.59 -18.88 -29.50
N TRP A 98 37.98 -19.80 -30.24
CA TRP A 98 38.30 -20.01 -31.64
C TRP A 98 37.86 -18.82 -32.48
N ASN A 99 38.78 -18.15 -33.16
CA ASN A 99 38.54 -16.96 -34.02
C ASN A 99 38.62 -17.32 -35.51
N VAL A 100 38.29 -18.54 -35.87
CA VAL A 100 38.42 -19.03 -37.27
C VAL A 100 37.18 -18.69 -38.09
N TYR A 101 35.99 -18.86 -37.50
CA TYR A 101 34.71 -18.69 -38.20
C TYR A 101 33.94 -17.46 -37.70
N ASP A 102 34.16 -17.08 -36.48
CA ASP A 102 33.44 -16.01 -35.82
C ASP A 102 34.39 -14.94 -35.25
N LYS A 103 33.96 -13.69 -35.30
CA LYS A 103 34.70 -12.60 -34.68
C LYS A 103 34.19 -12.33 -33.29
N TYR A 104 35.08 -12.33 -32.32
CA TYR A 104 34.75 -12.09 -30.92
C TYR A 104 35.35 -10.76 -30.43
N GLU A 105 34.54 -10.04 -29.68
CA GLU A 105 34.93 -8.81 -28.97
C GLU A 105 34.42 -8.89 -27.55
N VAL A 106 35.16 -8.33 -26.59
CA VAL A 106 34.75 -8.28 -25.18
C VAL A 106 34.69 -6.82 -24.74
N LYS A 107 33.51 -6.41 -24.25
CA LYS A 107 33.35 -5.15 -23.54
C LYS A 107 33.57 -5.40 -22.06
N MET A 108 34.56 -4.74 -21.44
CA MET A 108 34.83 -4.86 -20.01
C MET A 108 34.15 -3.71 -19.27
N VAL A 109 33.52 -4.02 -18.12
CA VAL A 109 32.85 -3.05 -17.24
C VAL A 109 33.35 -3.28 -15.82
N PRO A 110 33.86 -2.25 -15.12
CA PRO A 110 34.27 -2.39 -13.74
C PRO A 110 33.06 -2.63 -12.83
N MET A 111 33.19 -3.58 -11.88
CA MET A 111 32.19 -3.88 -10.84
C MET A 111 32.63 -3.34 -9.47
N THR A 112 33.75 -2.65 -9.40
CA THR A 112 34.31 -2.09 -8.15
C THR A 112 33.50 -0.91 -7.62
N GLU A 113 32.85 -0.17 -8.52
CA GLU A 113 31.88 0.87 -8.15
C GLU A 113 30.48 0.23 -8.16
N PRO A 114 29.72 0.35 -7.06
CA PRO A 114 28.42 -0.32 -6.97
C PRO A 114 27.41 0.18 -8.01
N GLU A 115 27.44 1.46 -8.38
CA GLU A 115 26.47 2.01 -9.35
C GLU A 115 26.76 1.50 -10.76
N ILE A 116 25.76 0.86 -11.37
CA ILE A 116 25.86 0.41 -12.75
C ILE A 116 25.65 1.62 -13.67
N GLY A 117 26.66 1.93 -14.48
CA GLY A 117 26.62 3.04 -15.42
C GLY A 117 25.65 2.84 -16.59
N GLU A 118 25.33 3.91 -17.28
CA GLU A 118 24.42 3.91 -18.45
C GLU A 118 24.93 3.07 -19.63
N ASP A 119 26.23 2.75 -19.63
CA ASP A 119 26.88 1.92 -20.65
C ASP A 119 26.51 0.43 -20.56
N VAL A 120 25.88 0.01 -19.45
CA VAL A 120 25.34 -1.34 -19.24
C VAL A 120 23.83 -1.33 -19.43
N SER A 121 23.40 -1.85 -20.58
CA SER A 121 21.99 -1.94 -20.87
C SER A 121 21.30 -3.06 -20.07
N LYS A 122 19.97 -2.95 -19.87
CA LYS A 122 19.16 -3.99 -19.21
C LYS A 122 19.34 -5.37 -19.89
N LYS A 123 19.46 -5.40 -21.21
CA LYS A 123 19.73 -6.64 -21.97
C LYS A 123 21.10 -7.25 -21.61
N MET A 124 22.09 -6.45 -21.26
CA MET A 124 23.39 -6.98 -20.79
C MET A 124 23.26 -7.64 -19.43
N LEU A 125 22.44 -7.05 -18.53
CA LEU A 125 22.19 -7.59 -17.19
C LEU A 125 21.48 -8.96 -17.21
N GLU A 126 20.69 -9.26 -18.23
CA GLU A 126 20.05 -10.59 -18.39
C GLU A 126 21.08 -11.73 -18.52
N PHE A 127 22.30 -11.44 -18.94
CA PHE A 127 23.40 -12.42 -19.03
C PHE A 127 24.23 -12.51 -17.76
N VAL A 128 24.12 -11.53 -16.86
CA VAL A 128 24.89 -11.47 -15.62
C VAL A 128 24.22 -12.37 -14.57
N PRO A 129 25.01 -13.20 -13.83
CA PRO A 129 24.47 -13.95 -12.71
C PRO A 129 23.82 -13.06 -11.67
N GLU A 130 22.60 -13.40 -11.20
CA GLU A 130 21.82 -12.64 -10.21
C GLU A 130 22.59 -12.32 -8.91
N LYS A 131 23.57 -13.16 -8.56
CA LYS A 131 24.41 -12.95 -7.38
C LYS A 131 25.39 -11.77 -7.50
N LEU A 132 25.61 -11.24 -8.70
CA LEU A 132 26.59 -10.17 -8.97
C LEU A 132 25.96 -8.77 -9.03
N TYR A 133 24.62 -8.66 -9.11
CA TYR A 133 23.93 -7.40 -9.10
C TYR A 133 22.58 -7.50 -8.38
N GLN A 134 22.06 -6.35 -7.98
CA GLN A 134 20.72 -6.22 -7.42
C GLN A 134 19.98 -5.07 -8.10
N GLU A 135 18.69 -5.27 -8.33
CA GLU A 135 17.78 -4.29 -8.91
C GLU A 135 16.81 -3.80 -7.83
N TYR A 136 16.62 -2.48 -7.77
CA TYR A 136 15.70 -1.85 -6.84
C TYR A 136 14.79 -0.87 -7.58
N ASP A 137 13.50 -0.98 -7.32
CA ASP A 137 12.47 -0.13 -7.87
C ASP A 137 11.99 0.85 -6.81
N VAL A 138 12.12 2.15 -7.09
CA VAL A 138 11.55 3.22 -6.27
C VAL A 138 10.42 3.85 -7.09
N VAL A 139 9.19 3.52 -6.73
CA VAL A 139 8.01 4.00 -7.47
C VAL A 139 7.61 5.41 -7.04
N GLU A 140 6.71 6.03 -7.78
CA GLU A 140 6.22 7.37 -7.48
C GLU A 140 5.58 7.45 -6.08
N GLY A 141 5.94 8.48 -5.31
CA GLY A 141 5.52 8.64 -3.92
C GLY A 141 6.38 7.87 -2.91
N GLN A 142 7.46 7.23 -3.36
CA GLN A 142 8.43 6.57 -2.50
C GLN A 142 9.81 7.24 -2.59
N VAL A 143 10.65 6.97 -1.61
CA VAL A 143 12.06 7.34 -1.59
C VAL A 143 12.88 6.14 -1.09
N GLY A 144 14.02 5.91 -1.73
CA GLY A 144 14.99 4.89 -1.32
C GLY A 144 16.12 5.49 -0.48
N LEU A 145 16.57 4.79 0.56
CA LEU A 145 17.82 5.07 1.25
C LEU A 145 18.85 4.03 0.84
N LEU A 146 19.90 4.46 0.14
CA LEU A 146 20.97 3.60 -0.34
C LEU A 146 22.05 3.45 0.72
N TYR A 147 22.36 2.20 1.03
CA TYR A 147 23.43 1.83 1.97
C TYR A 147 24.50 0.98 1.29
N TYR A 148 25.77 1.31 1.55
CA TYR A 148 26.90 0.44 1.25
C TYR A 148 27.51 -0.01 2.58
N ASN A 149 27.60 -1.32 2.77
CA ASN A 149 28.14 -1.90 4.01
C ASN A 149 27.49 -1.31 5.28
N ASN A 150 26.17 -1.11 5.25
CA ASN A 150 25.36 -0.47 6.30
C ASN A 150 25.65 1.03 6.55
N ILE A 151 26.39 1.71 5.67
CA ILE A 151 26.63 3.15 5.75
C ILE A 151 25.72 3.83 4.73
N LEU A 152 24.91 4.79 5.18
CA LEU A 152 24.04 5.60 4.31
C LEU A 152 24.90 6.39 3.32
N GLN A 153 24.60 6.26 2.03
CA GLN A 153 25.29 6.97 0.95
C GLN A 153 24.47 8.18 0.46
N LYS A 154 23.26 7.90 0.01
CA LYS A 154 22.36 8.92 -0.53
C LYS A 154 20.92 8.47 -0.51
N THR A 155 20.02 9.43 -0.76
CA THR A 155 18.62 9.16 -1.07
C THR A 155 18.45 8.91 -2.57
N LEU A 156 17.54 8.01 -2.92
CA LEU A 156 17.16 7.69 -4.28
C LEU A 156 15.74 8.18 -4.54
N ASP A 157 15.58 9.00 -5.55
CA ASP A 157 14.29 9.42 -6.06
C ASP A 157 13.61 8.29 -6.84
N LYS A 158 12.41 8.54 -7.37
CA LYS A 158 11.71 7.58 -8.21
C LYS A 158 12.57 7.15 -9.41
N GLY A 159 12.66 5.85 -9.62
CA GLY A 159 13.45 5.26 -10.70
C GLY A 159 13.74 3.79 -10.48
N ASN A 160 14.34 3.19 -11.49
CA ASN A 160 14.86 1.83 -11.42
C ASN A 160 16.38 1.93 -11.29
N TYR A 161 16.95 1.28 -10.29
CA TYR A 161 18.37 1.34 -9.94
C TYR A 161 18.96 -0.05 -9.91
N CYS A 162 20.11 -0.20 -10.54
CA CYS A 162 20.86 -1.45 -10.56
C CYS A 162 22.24 -1.20 -9.93
N PHE A 163 22.65 -2.11 -9.07
CA PHE A 163 23.92 -2.01 -8.34
C PHE A 163 24.70 -3.32 -8.43
N TRP A 164 26.02 -3.22 -8.64
CA TRP A 164 26.92 -4.34 -8.48
C TRP A 164 27.04 -4.71 -6.99
N THR A 165 27.08 -6.00 -6.69
CA THR A 165 27.29 -6.53 -5.34
C THR A 165 28.69 -7.11 -5.16
N TYR A 166 29.60 -6.79 -6.07
CA TYR A 166 30.98 -7.27 -6.02
C TYR A 166 31.77 -6.61 -4.89
N GLY A 167 32.10 -7.39 -3.85
CA GLY A 167 32.91 -6.90 -2.74
C GLY A 167 32.24 -5.94 -1.76
N GLN A 168 30.96 -5.60 -1.97
CA GLN A 168 30.20 -4.67 -1.14
C GLN A 168 28.76 -5.17 -0.92
N ASP A 169 28.26 -4.96 0.31
CA ASP A 169 26.86 -5.20 0.62
C ASP A 169 26.04 -3.94 0.26
N VAL A 170 25.16 -4.07 -0.75
CA VAL A 170 24.30 -2.97 -1.21
C VAL A 170 22.88 -3.22 -0.74
N LYS A 171 22.31 -2.24 -0.05
CA LYS A 171 20.91 -2.29 0.43
C LYS A 171 20.20 -1.00 0.11
N VAL A 172 18.97 -1.12 -0.39
CA VAL A 172 18.07 0.02 -0.53
C VAL A 172 16.84 -0.23 0.34
N LEU A 173 16.59 0.69 1.27
CA LEU A 173 15.37 0.69 2.08
C LEU A 173 14.39 1.67 1.45
N VAL A 174 13.25 1.18 1.00
CA VAL A 174 12.23 1.99 0.34
C VAL A 174 11.16 2.39 1.34
N PHE A 175 10.86 3.69 1.40
CA PHE A 175 9.84 4.28 2.26
C PHE A 175 8.76 4.94 1.42
N ASP A 176 7.50 4.72 1.80
CA ASP A 176 6.34 5.34 1.17
C ASP A 176 6.03 6.67 1.87
N LEU A 177 6.10 7.77 1.12
CA LEU A 177 5.85 9.14 1.59
C LEU A 177 4.39 9.58 1.45
N ARG A 178 3.54 8.73 0.89
CA ARG A 178 2.12 9.03 0.73
C ARG A 178 1.41 9.05 2.07
N LEU A 179 0.24 9.65 2.09
CA LEU A 179 -0.62 9.68 3.27
C LEU A 179 -0.99 8.25 3.70
N ARG A 180 -0.73 7.93 4.95
CA ARG A 180 -1.04 6.64 5.56
C ARG A 180 -2.10 6.80 6.65
N GLY A 181 -3.06 5.89 6.67
CA GLY A 181 -4.04 5.81 7.74
C GLY A 181 -3.49 5.05 8.95
N LEU A 182 -3.76 5.58 10.14
CA LEU A 182 -3.54 4.94 11.43
C LEU A 182 -4.90 4.73 12.08
N ASN A 183 -5.27 3.47 12.31
CA ASN A 183 -6.47 3.13 13.07
C ASN A 183 -6.05 2.61 14.44
N VAL A 184 -6.35 3.39 15.47
CA VAL A 184 -6.13 2.98 16.85
C VAL A 184 -7.41 2.31 17.35
N ALA A 185 -7.37 0.98 17.48
CA ALA A 185 -8.48 0.20 18.02
C ALA A 185 -8.66 0.49 19.51
N GLY A 186 -9.90 0.71 19.90
CA GLY A 186 -10.27 1.11 21.24
C GLY A 186 -9.88 0.11 22.30
N GLN A 187 -8.95 0.49 23.14
CA GLN A 187 -8.74 -0.11 24.44
C GLN A 187 -9.79 0.42 25.41
N GLU A 188 -10.07 -0.34 26.42
CA GLU A 188 -10.91 0.14 27.52
C GLU A 188 -10.17 1.23 28.30
N ILE A 189 -10.73 2.43 28.31
CA ILE A 189 -10.17 3.61 28.96
C ILE A 189 -11.21 4.14 29.95
N LEU A 190 -10.77 4.51 31.14
CA LEU A 190 -11.61 5.16 32.14
C LEU A 190 -11.65 6.65 31.88
N THR A 191 -12.86 7.20 31.79
CA THR A 191 -13.12 8.63 31.77
C THR A 191 -12.86 9.26 33.14
N LYS A 192 -12.92 10.59 33.24
CA LYS A 192 -12.77 11.34 34.51
C LYS A 192 -13.77 10.90 35.57
N ASP A 193 -14.99 10.57 35.16
CA ASP A 193 -16.09 10.06 36.02
C ASP A 193 -16.05 8.55 36.23
N LYS A 194 -14.92 7.88 35.87
CA LYS A 194 -14.62 6.46 36.07
C LYS A 194 -15.52 5.51 35.29
N ILE A 195 -16.07 5.94 34.18
CA ILE A 195 -16.82 5.08 33.28
C ILE A 195 -15.83 4.48 32.27
N GLY A 196 -15.84 3.15 32.11
CA GLY A 196 -15.02 2.45 31.13
C GLY A 196 -15.65 2.58 29.73
N ILE A 197 -14.95 3.21 28.81
CA ILE A 197 -15.37 3.32 27.40
C ILE A 197 -14.32 2.73 26.47
N ARG A 198 -14.75 2.30 25.27
CA ARG A 198 -13.84 1.95 24.20
C ARG A 198 -13.94 3.01 23.09
N LEU A 199 -12.82 3.61 22.77
CA LEU A 199 -12.73 4.65 21.76
C LEU A 199 -11.92 4.16 20.57
N ASN A 200 -12.48 4.23 19.36
CA ASN A 200 -11.75 4.02 18.11
C ASN A 200 -11.39 5.39 17.52
N VAL A 201 -10.11 5.58 17.27
CA VAL A 201 -9.58 6.82 16.67
C VAL A 201 -8.94 6.50 15.34
N ALA A 202 -9.25 7.29 14.33
CA ALA A 202 -8.56 7.28 13.05
C ALA A 202 -7.68 8.53 12.94
N ALA A 203 -6.46 8.34 12.49
CA ALA A 203 -5.56 9.43 12.16
C ALA A 203 -4.89 9.19 10.81
N SER A 204 -4.39 10.23 10.18
CA SER A 204 -3.61 10.12 8.96
C SER A 204 -2.29 10.86 9.14
N TYR A 205 -1.22 10.27 8.61
CA TYR A 205 0.13 10.82 8.74
C TYR A 205 0.97 10.59 7.48
N LYS A 206 2.04 11.37 7.35
CA LYS A 206 3.14 11.18 6.37
C LYS A 206 4.48 11.19 7.08
N ILE A 207 5.46 10.51 6.51
CA ILE A 207 6.85 10.63 6.93
C ILE A 207 7.35 12.01 6.52
N ALA A 208 7.91 12.77 7.45
CA ALA A 208 8.43 14.13 7.21
C ALA A 208 9.91 14.11 6.80
N ASP A 209 10.73 13.31 7.49
CA ASP A 209 12.16 13.15 7.24
C ASP A 209 12.51 11.67 7.35
N VAL A 210 12.80 11.03 6.21
CA VAL A 210 13.03 9.59 6.15
C VAL A 210 14.32 9.17 6.83
N ILE A 211 15.36 10.02 6.77
CA ILE A 211 16.67 9.72 7.36
C ILE A 211 16.52 9.69 8.88
N LYS A 212 16.04 10.77 9.47
CA LYS A 212 15.78 10.86 10.91
C LYS A 212 14.77 9.81 11.39
N PHE A 213 13.73 9.56 10.58
CA PHE A 213 12.75 8.53 10.86
C PHE A 213 13.39 7.14 11.00
N LYS A 214 14.32 6.79 10.10
CA LYS A 214 15.02 5.51 10.15
C LYS A 214 16.03 5.44 11.31
N GLU A 215 16.69 6.56 11.65
CA GLU A 215 17.67 6.62 12.74
C GLU A 215 17.03 6.56 14.11
N ASN A 216 15.87 7.26 14.29
CA ASN A 216 15.27 7.44 15.61
C ASN A 216 14.23 6.35 15.95
N VAL A 217 13.62 5.70 14.95
CA VAL A 217 12.49 4.80 15.17
C VAL A 217 12.79 3.40 14.66
N ALA A 218 12.95 2.45 15.57
CA ALA A 218 13.29 1.07 15.23
C ALA A 218 12.09 0.30 14.64
N ASP A 219 10.94 0.35 15.32
CA ASP A 219 9.68 -0.23 14.86
C ASP A 219 8.66 0.89 14.65
N PHE A 220 8.46 1.25 13.39
CA PHE A 220 7.64 2.40 13.00
C PHE A 220 6.16 2.21 13.35
N GLY A 221 5.63 1.02 13.09
CA GLY A 221 4.21 0.72 13.29
C GLY A 221 3.86 0.78 14.77
N GLU A 222 4.64 0.09 15.59
CA GLU A 222 4.41 -0.02 17.03
C GLU A 222 4.61 1.32 17.74
N GLN A 223 5.66 2.08 17.41
CA GLN A 223 5.95 3.35 18.05
C GLN A 223 4.89 4.41 17.79
N ILE A 224 4.44 4.56 16.53
CA ILE A 224 3.38 5.50 16.17
C ILE A 224 2.06 5.08 16.83
N TYR A 225 1.75 3.79 16.83
CA TYR A 225 0.55 3.25 17.43
C TYR A 225 0.53 3.49 18.94
N THR A 226 1.64 3.19 19.63
CA THR A 226 1.79 3.40 21.08
C THR A 226 1.70 4.88 21.46
N ALA A 227 2.37 5.77 20.70
CA ALA A 227 2.28 7.20 20.93
C ALA A 227 0.84 7.71 20.80
N ALA A 228 0.11 7.23 19.78
CA ALA A 228 -1.30 7.57 19.60
C ALA A 228 -2.18 7.04 20.74
N GLN A 229 -1.95 5.81 21.18
CA GLN A 229 -2.69 5.25 22.34
C GLN A 229 -2.50 6.07 23.62
N LEU A 230 -1.26 6.52 23.89
CA LEU A 230 -0.96 7.31 25.08
C LEU A 230 -1.66 8.67 25.03
N VAL A 231 -1.65 9.36 23.89
CA VAL A 231 -2.36 10.61 23.70
C VAL A 231 -3.87 10.45 23.89
N ILE A 232 -4.46 9.42 23.27
CA ILE A 232 -5.90 9.15 23.39
C ILE A 232 -6.26 8.89 24.85
N ARG A 233 -5.47 8.10 25.56
CA ARG A 233 -5.71 7.78 26.96
C ARG A 233 -5.61 9.03 27.85
N GLU A 234 -4.66 9.89 27.61
CA GLU A 234 -4.48 11.16 28.33
C GLU A 234 -5.71 12.05 28.15
N VAL A 235 -6.14 12.30 26.91
CA VAL A 235 -7.30 13.13 26.61
C VAL A 235 -8.58 12.55 27.22
N VAL A 236 -8.85 11.26 27.02
CA VAL A 236 -10.08 10.62 27.54
C VAL A 236 -10.15 10.67 29.06
N SER A 237 -9.03 10.48 29.75
CA SER A 237 -8.99 10.48 31.22
C SER A 237 -9.23 11.86 31.85
N THR A 238 -9.08 12.94 31.10
CA THR A 238 -9.34 14.32 31.59
C THR A 238 -10.77 14.78 31.38
N HIS A 239 -11.58 14.08 30.60
CA HIS A 239 -12.97 14.43 30.28
C HIS A 239 -13.99 13.44 30.87
N THR A 240 -15.19 13.94 31.16
CA THR A 240 -16.35 13.11 31.54
C THR A 240 -16.98 12.46 30.30
N LEU A 241 -17.79 11.43 30.50
CA LEU A 241 -18.50 10.80 29.40
C LEU A 241 -19.41 11.77 28.66
N ASP A 242 -20.12 12.63 29.38
CA ASP A 242 -21.04 13.61 28.79
C ASP A 242 -20.28 14.61 27.91
N GLU A 243 -19.14 15.15 28.40
CA GLU A 243 -18.27 16.03 27.63
C GLU A 243 -17.79 15.35 26.33
N ILE A 244 -17.39 14.08 26.39
CA ILE A 244 -16.91 13.33 25.21
C ILE A 244 -18.04 13.11 24.20
N LEU A 245 -19.27 12.92 24.63
CA LEU A 245 -20.41 12.69 23.75
C LEU A 245 -20.95 13.98 23.14
N GLU A 246 -20.96 15.09 23.90
CA GLU A 246 -21.48 16.38 23.48
C GLU A 246 -20.50 17.13 22.55
N SER A 247 -19.20 17.10 22.89
CA SER A 247 -18.16 17.90 22.24
C SER A 247 -17.14 17.01 21.48
N ARG A 248 -17.60 16.09 20.66
CA ARG A 248 -16.74 15.14 19.91
C ARG A 248 -15.68 15.84 19.05
N GLU A 249 -16.03 17.00 18.51
CA GLU A 249 -15.14 17.80 17.65
C GLU A 249 -14.00 18.41 18.46
N ASP A 250 -14.28 18.95 19.64
CA ASP A 250 -13.26 19.52 20.53
C ASP A 250 -12.29 18.46 21.05
N ILE A 251 -12.81 17.30 21.45
CA ILE A 251 -12.00 16.16 21.87
C ILE A 251 -11.13 15.64 20.71
N SER A 252 -11.66 15.59 19.50
CA SER A 252 -10.88 15.22 18.31
C SER A 252 -9.76 16.21 18.05
N ASN A 253 -9.99 17.53 18.23
CA ASN A 253 -8.98 18.57 18.08
C ASN A 253 -7.90 18.49 19.17
N GLU A 254 -8.27 18.14 20.41
CA GLU A 254 -7.30 17.88 21.48
C GLU A 254 -6.42 16.66 21.17
N ILE A 255 -7.02 15.56 20.72
CA ILE A 255 -6.26 14.38 20.27
C ILE A 255 -5.31 14.77 19.13
N ALA A 256 -5.79 15.50 18.13
CA ALA A 256 -4.96 15.97 17.03
C ALA A 256 -3.79 16.85 17.50
N SER A 257 -4.03 17.73 18.48
CA SER A 257 -3.00 18.59 19.07
C SER A 257 -1.96 17.78 19.87
N GLY A 258 -2.41 16.80 20.65
CA GLY A 258 -1.54 15.87 21.36
C GLY A 258 -0.67 15.02 20.42
N LEU A 259 -1.22 14.57 19.30
CA LEU A 259 -0.47 13.84 18.26
C LEU A 259 0.55 14.76 17.58
N LYS A 260 0.19 16.01 17.27
CA LYS A 260 1.12 16.99 16.69
C LYS A 260 2.32 17.25 17.59
N ALA A 261 2.15 17.25 18.91
CA ALA A 261 3.26 17.40 19.85
C ALA A 261 4.28 16.22 19.78
N LYS A 262 3.91 15.09 19.19
CA LYS A 262 4.80 13.93 18.98
C LYS A 262 5.45 13.88 17.60
N GLU A 263 5.11 14.78 16.68
CA GLU A 263 5.60 14.81 15.30
C GLU A 263 7.11 14.88 15.20
N GLU A 264 7.74 15.71 16.00
CA GLU A 264 9.19 15.90 15.99
C GLU A 264 9.92 14.63 16.46
N LEU A 265 9.43 14.00 17.52
CA LEU A 265 10.01 12.78 18.07
C LEU A 265 9.91 11.61 17.09
N LEU A 266 8.78 11.50 16.39
CA LEU A 266 8.49 10.40 15.46
C LEU A 266 8.91 10.70 14.02
N CYS A 267 9.40 11.92 13.73
CA CYS A 267 9.78 12.38 12.38
C CYS A 267 8.67 12.21 11.34
N ILE A 268 7.42 12.36 11.75
CA ILE A 268 6.22 12.27 10.91
C ILE A 268 5.41 13.57 11.01
N LYS A 269 4.42 13.71 10.16
CA LYS A 269 3.46 14.82 10.20
C LYS A 269 2.04 14.25 10.18
N PHE A 270 1.24 14.58 11.20
CA PHE A 270 -0.18 14.25 11.24
C PHE A 270 -0.99 15.30 10.47
N TYR A 271 -1.99 14.85 9.72
CA TYR A 271 -2.89 15.70 8.94
C TYR A 271 -4.27 15.77 9.58
N GLU A 272 -4.85 14.63 9.83
CA GLU A 272 -6.18 14.49 10.41
C GLU A 272 -6.13 13.48 11.54
N ALA A 273 -6.87 13.73 12.60
CA ALA A 273 -7.14 12.77 13.65
C ALA A 273 -8.54 13.04 14.19
N GLY A 274 -9.29 11.99 14.42
CA GLY A 274 -10.66 12.13 14.93
C GLY A 274 -11.21 10.83 15.49
N ILE A 275 -12.23 10.99 16.33
CA ILE A 275 -12.95 9.88 16.94
C ILE A 275 -13.85 9.25 15.87
N LYS A 276 -13.61 7.97 15.60
CA LYS A 276 -14.41 7.16 14.68
C LYS A 276 -15.67 6.65 15.38
N ASP A 277 -15.48 5.92 16.48
CA ASP A 277 -16.57 5.30 17.23
C ASP A 277 -16.30 5.37 18.73
N ILE A 278 -17.39 5.49 19.52
CA ILE A 278 -17.39 5.41 20.97
C ILE A 278 -18.28 4.22 21.36
N ILE A 279 -17.71 3.24 22.02
CA ILE A 279 -18.43 2.04 22.46
C ILE A 279 -18.59 2.10 23.97
N LEU A 280 -19.84 2.15 24.41
CA LEU A 280 -20.22 2.18 25.83
C LEU A 280 -20.53 0.75 26.35
N PRO A 281 -20.26 0.48 27.61
CA PRO A 281 -20.77 -0.73 28.26
C PRO A 281 -22.31 -0.80 28.19
N GLY A 282 -22.87 -2.02 28.10
CA GLY A 282 -24.31 -2.23 27.94
C GLY A 282 -25.14 -1.52 29.00
N ASP A 283 -24.74 -1.67 30.27
CA ASP A 283 -25.45 -1.08 31.40
C ASP A 283 -25.54 0.45 31.35
N ILE A 284 -24.42 1.10 30.95
CA ILE A 284 -24.37 2.55 30.81
C ILE A 284 -25.22 3.01 29.63
N LYS A 285 -25.18 2.29 28.51
CA LYS A 285 -25.99 2.56 27.32
C LYS A 285 -27.49 2.47 27.66
N ASP A 286 -27.90 1.49 28.47
CA ASP A 286 -29.31 1.30 28.88
C ASP A 286 -29.78 2.43 29.82
N ILE A 287 -28.92 2.87 30.74
CA ILE A 287 -29.23 4.00 31.62
C ILE A 287 -29.40 5.28 30.79
N MET A 288 -28.47 5.57 29.90
CA MET A 288 -28.55 6.77 29.04
C MET A 288 -29.80 6.74 28.14
N ASN A 289 -30.14 5.60 27.56
CA ASN A 289 -31.36 5.47 26.78
C ASN A 289 -32.64 5.74 27.63
N ARG A 290 -32.68 5.29 28.88
CA ARG A 290 -33.83 5.57 29.78
C ARG A 290 -33.94 7.07 30.08
N VAL A 291 -32.82 7.74 30.35
CA VAL A 291 -32.79 9.19 30.59
C VAL A 291 -33.28 9.93 29.34
N LEU A 292 -32.75 9.60 28.17
CA LEU A 292 -33.15 10.23 26.90
C LEU A 292 -34.62 10.03 26.59
N VAL A 293 -35.17 8.81 26.81
CA VAL A 293 -36.59 8.53 26.63
C VAL A 293 -37.44 9.35 27.61
N ALA A 294 -37.01 9.47 28.88
CA ALA A 294 -37.73 10.25 29.86
C ALA A 294 -37.76 11.76 29.52
N GLU A 295 -36.62 12.31 29.09
CA GLU A 295 -36.53 13.71 28.61
C GLU A 295 -37.40 13.97 27.38
N LYS A 296 -37.33 13.11 26.36
CA LYS A 296 -38.15 13.25 25.14
C LYS A 296 -39.65 13.10 25.46
N THR A 297 -39.99 12.22 26.39
CA THR A 297 -41.40 12.08 26.85
C THR A 297 -41.86 13.32 27.60
N ALA A 298 -41.01 13.90 28.47
CA ALA A 298 -41.32 15.17 29.14
C ALA A 298 -41.50 16.31 28.16
N GLN A 299 -40.60 16.44 27.15
CA GLN A 299 -40.73 17.45 26.11
C GLN A 299 -42.02 17.29 25.27
N ALA A 300 -42.34 16.06 24.87
CA ALA A 300 -43.58 15.76 24.17
C ALA A 300 -44.81 16.16 24.99
N ASN A 301 -44.85 15.83 26.30
CA ASN A 301 -45.93 16.20 27.19
C ASN A 301 -46.10 17.72 27.33
N VAL A 302 -45.01 18.47 27.40
CA VAL A 302 -45.07 19.96 27.45
C VAL A 302 -45.68 20.51 26.16
N ILE A 303 -45.24 19.97 24.98
CA ILE A 303 -45.80 20.39 23.69
C ILE A 303 -47.29 20.04 23.62
N THR A 304 -47.68 18.82 23.96
CA THR A 304 -49.07 18.39 23.94
C THR A 304 -49.95 19.27 24.84
N ARG A 305 -49.53 19.56 26.08
CA ARG A 305 -50.26 20.44 26.98
C ARG A 305 -50.36 21.87 26.45
N ARG A 306 -49.30 22.40 25.80
CA ARG A 306 -49.35 23.73 25.17
C ARG A 306 -50.39 23.78 24.04
N GLU A 307 -50.41 22.72 23.20
CA GLU A 307 -51.40 22.61 22.14
C GLU A 307 -52.84 22.46 22.66
N GLU A 308 -53.02 21.66 23.72
CA GLU A 308 -54.34 21.52 24.39
C GLU A 308 -54.84 22.87 24.95
N VAL A 309 -53.96 23.60 25.62
CA VAL A 309 -54.29 24.95 26.14
C VAL A 309 -54.61 25.92 25.01
N ALA A 310 -53.83 25.90 23.91
CA ALA A 310 -54.09 26.72 22.74
C ALA A 310 -55.41 26.37 22.07
N SER A 311 -55.68 25.10 21.91
CA SER A 311 -56.94 24.57 21.39
C SER A 311 -58.14 24.98 22.26
N THR A 312 -58.06 24.80 23.58
CA THR A 312 -59.09 25.20 24.57
C THR A 312 -59.36 26.70 24.52
N ARG A 313 -58.29 27.54 24.45
CA ARG A 313 -58.45 28.98 24.29
C ARG A 313 -59.13 29.34 22.96
N SER A 314 -58.76 28.69 21.86
CA SER A 314 -59.43 28.87 20.56
C SER A 314 -60.90 28.51 20.59
N LEU A 315 -61.25 27.37 21.24
CA LEU A 315 -62.62 26.94 21.44
C LEU A 315 -63.39 27.95 22.29
N LEU A 316 -62.78 28.46 23.42
CA LEU A 316 -63.40 29.48 24.26
C LEU A 316 -63.68 30.78 23.52
N ASN A 317 -62.71 31.24 22.72
CA ASN A 317 -62.89 32.42 21.86
C ASN A 317 -63.99 32.18 20.82
N THR A 318 -64.01 31.01 20.21
CA THR A 318 -65.07 30.68 19.27
C THR A 318 -66.45 30.65 19.91
N ALA A 319 -66.54 30.06 21.12
CA ALA A 319 -67.81 30.07 21.92
C ALA A 319 -68.26 31.48 22.25
N LYS A 320 -67.40 32.39 22.71
CA LYS A 320 -67.73 33.80 22.90
C LYS A 320 -68.25 34.48 21.67
N LEU A 321 -67.63 34.31 20.53
CA LEU A 321 -68.04 34.87 19.26
C LEU A 321 -69.43 34.30 18.80
N MET A 322 -69.73 33.01 19.14
CA MET A 322 -71.04 32.44 18.92
C MET A 322 -72.12 33.02 19.80
N ASP A 323 -71.82 33.30 21.06
CA ASP A 323 -72.74 33.93 22.01
C ASP A 323 -73.10 35.38 21.56
N GLU A 324 -72.14 36.12 20.99
CA GLU A 324 -72.33 37.47 20.49
C GLU A 324 -73.06 37.56 19.14
N ASN A 325 -73.03 36.45 18.34
CA ASN A 325 -73.58 36.46 16.96
C ASN A 325 -74.39 35.21 16.65
N GLN A 326 -75.70 35.33 16.73
CA GLN A 326 -76.65 34.23 16.44
C GLN A 326 -76.51 33.67 15.01
N THR A 327 -76.08 34.47 14.07
CA THR A 327 -75.89 33.99 12.67
C THR A 327 -74.67 33.06 12.57
N LEU A 328 -73.60 33.34 13.31
CA LEU A 328 -72.41 32.54 13.39
C LEU A 328 -72.73 31.20 14.12
N TYR A 329 -73.58 31.24 15.13
CA TYR A 329 -74.04 30.04 15.82
C TYR A 329 -74.75 29.08 14.88
N LYS A 330 -75.74 29.64 14.08
CA LYS A 330 -76.48 28.83 13.11
C LYS A 330 -75.59 28.28 12.01
N LEU A 331 -74.59 29.00 11.51
CA LEU A 331 -73.62 28.53 10.53
C LEU A 331 -72.77 27.35 11.08
N LYS A 332 -72.33 27.44 12.31
CA LYS A 332 -71.60 26.37 12.96
C LYS A 332 -72.50 25.16 13.26
N GLU A 333 -73.72 25.37 13.59
CA GLU A 333 -74.69 24.28 13.74
C GLU A 333 -74.89 23.51 12.44
N LEU A 334 -74.97 24.21 11.29
CA LEU A 334 -75.05 23.61 9.97
C LEU A 334 -73.76 22.87 9.59
N GLU A 335 -72.59 23.43 9.91
CA GLU A 335 -71.30 22.77 9.68
C GLU A 335 -71.18 21.46 10.50
N TYR A 336 -71.66 21.44 11.74
CA TYR A 336 -71.67 20.22 12.55
C TYR A 336 -72.66 19.19 12.00
N LEU A 337 -73.81 19.64 11.53
CA LEU A 337 -74.77 18.75 10.88
C LEU A 337 -74.23 18.14 9.59
N GLU A 338 -73.57 18.94 8.75
CA GLU A 338 -72.88 18.44 7.57
C GLU A 338 -71.81 17.41 7.89
N ARG A 339 -71.01 17.63 8.96
CA ARG A 339 -70.01 16.71 9.42
C ARG A 339 -70.61 15.40 9.99
N ILE A 340 -71.78 15.47 10.64
CA ILE A 340 -72.50 14.29 11.10
C ILE A 340 -73.08 13.53 9.90
N CYS A 341 -73.70 14.26 8.96
CA CYS A 341 -74.28 13.66 7.76
C CYS A 341 -73.23 13.01 6.85
N SER A 342 -72.03 13.58 6.78
CA SER A 342 -70.90 12.96 6.00
C SER A 342 -70.37 11.66 6.58
N LYS A 343 -70.63 11.40 7.88
CA LYS A 343 -70.21 10.16 8.59
C LYS A 343 -71.30 9.11 8.71
N VAL A 344 -72.54 9.49 8.43
CA VAL A 344 -73.72 8.60 8.51
C VAL A 344 -74.24 8.36 7.14
N GLY A 345 -74.27 7.13 6.67
CA GLY A 345 -74.63 6.76 5.29
C GLY A 345 -76.12 7.02 4.93
N GLU A 346 -77.07 7.11 5.89
CA GLU A 346 -78.50 7.37 5.66
C GLU A 346 -79.13 8.00 6.92
N ILE A 347 -79.77 9.16 6.74
CA ILE A 347 -80.55 9.81 7.82
C ILE A 347 -82.01 9.87 7.40
N SER A 348 -82.85 9.12 8.09
CA SER A 348 -84.32 9.16 7.89
C SER A 348 -84.95 10.22 8.78
N VAL A 349 -85.58 11.24 8.13
CA VAL A 349 -86.24 12.34 8.85
C VAL A 349 -87.72 12.17 8.73
N GLY A 350 -88.43 11.98 9.86
CA GLY A 350 -89.90 11.90 9.87
C GLY A 350 -90.61 13.25 9.70
N PRO A 351 -91.80 13.32 9.10
CA PRO A 351 -92.54 14.56 8.94
C PRO A 351 -93.12 15.06 10.25
N GLY A 352 -92.70 16.23 10.73
CA GLY A 352 -93.36 16.89 11.85
C GLY A 352 -92.55 17.65 12.88
N ALA A 353 -91.21 17.62 12.79
CA ALA A 353 -90.35 18.45 13.64
C ALA A 353 -89.22 19.03 12.81
N GLY A 354 -88.73 20.20 13.18
CA GLY A 354 -87.61 20.79 12.48
C GLY A 354 -86.38 19.89 12.49
N LEU A 355 -85.69 19.79 11.39
CA LEU A 355 -84.54 18.87 11.16
C LEU A 355 -83.50 18.90 12.26
N ILE A 356 -83.37 20.09 12.84
CA ILE A 356 -82.43 20.37 13.95
C ILE A 356 -82.90 19.75 15.28
N GLU A 357 -84.23 19.82 15.58
CA GLU A 357 -84.79 19.23 16.81
C GLU A 357 -84.74 17.68 16.83
N GLN A 358 -84.93 17.06 15.66
CA GLN A 358 -84.83 15.61 15.52
C GLN A 358 -83.40 15.09 15.65
N LEU A 359 -82.44 15.83 15.08
CA LEU A 359 -81.02 15.49 15.22
C LEU A 359 -80.48 15.71 16.63
N THR A 360 -80.94 16.77 17.32
CA THR A 360 -80.58 17.02 18.71
C THR A 360 -81.14 15.95 19.66
N LYS A 361 -82.34 15.42 19.38
CA LYS A 361 -82.90 14.28 20.11
C LYS A 361 -82.11 12.97 19.89
N LEU A 362 -81.59 12.74 18.67
CA LEU A 362 -80.75 11.57 18.36
C LEU A 362 -79.39 11.61 19.09
N VAL A 363 -78.78 12.77 19.21
CA VAL A 363 -77.52 12.97 19.91
C VAL A 363 -77.71 12.95 21.41
N GLY A 364 -78.87 13.42 21.90
CA GLY A 364 -79.17 13.43 23.37
C GLY A 364 -79.51 12.06 23.98
N THR A 365 -79.84 11.06 23.19
CA THR A 365 -80.14 9.70 23.69
C THR A 365 -78.92 8.76 23.82
N GLY A 366 -77.72 9.20 23.35
CA GLY A 366 -76.46 8.44 23.42
C GLY A 366 -75.74 8.52 24.78
N SER A 367 -76.24 9.25 25.76
CA SER A 367 -75.55 9.43 27.06
C SER A 367 -76.31 8.80 28.23
N LYS A 368 -76.73 7.55 28.06
CA LYS A 368 -77.08 6.65 29.22
C LYS A 368 -76.80 5.23 28.80
N ASN A 369 -75.56 4.80 29.01
CA ASN A 369 -75.19 3.51 29.60
C ASN A 369 -73.67 3.57 29.88
#